data_fb32c3d7b1ca06253f6d3eff9fff9cc3
#
_entry.id   fb32c3d7b1ca06253f6d3eff9fff9cc3
#
_cell.length_a   1.000
_cell.length_b   1.000
_cell.length_c   1.000
_cell.angle_alpha   90.00
_cell.angle_beta   90.00
_cell.angle_gamma   90.00
#
_symmetry.space_group_name_H-M   'P 1'
#
loop_
_entity.id
_entity.type
_entity.pdbx_description
1 polymer ?
#
loop_
_entity_poly.entity_id
_entity_poly.type
_entity_poly.pdbx_seq_one_letter_code
_entity_poly.pdbx_strand_id
1 'polypeptide(L)'
;AEALNIPIITAQTQGIKEEELEDLKMAFIKLKDLGVEAIYTGALYSVYQKSRIEKLGDEVGLEIISPYWHVDELEYMKEIVSLGFEVIISGVFAYGLDESWLGRKIDDKAIDELVEINKKVGINLAFEGGEAETLAVDGPIFKKRINKK
;
A
#
# COMPACT_ATOMS: atom_id res chain seq x y z
N ALA A 1 -3.00 -11.44 -5.62
CA ALA A 1 -2.22 -12.68 -5.77
C ALA A 1 -2.56 -13.39 -7.09
N GLU A 2 -3.82 -13.73 -7.37
CA GLU A 2 -4.22 -14.46 -8.60
C GLU A 2 -3.82 -13.69 -9.87
N ALA A 3 -4.07 -12.38 -9.93
CA ALA A 3 -3.71 -11.55 -11.09
C ALA A 3 -2.19 -11.45 -11.31
N LEU A 4 -1.40 -11.60 -10.27
CA LEU A 4 0.07 -11.63 -10.31
C LEU A 4 0.62 -13.05 -10.51
N ASN A 5 -0.21 -14.07 -10.35
CA ASN A 5 0.18 -15.49 -10.33
C ASN A 5 1.24 -15.79 -9.25
N ILE A 6 1.05 -15.24 -8.07
CA ILE A 6 1.91 -15.50 -6.89
C ILE A 6 1.08 -16.19 -5.78
N PRO A 7 1.71 -17.03 -4.96
CA PRO A 7 1.06 -17.63 -3.80
C PRO A 7 0.52 -16.56 -2.84
N ILE A 8 -0.53 -16.90 -2.11
CA ILE A 8 -1.07 -16.06 -1.02
C ILE A 8 -1.11 -16.87 0.27
N ILE A 9 -0.73 -16.24 1.36
CA ILE A 9 -0.93 -16.74 2.71
C ILE A 9 -1.88 -15.78 3.41
N THR A 10 -2.89 -16.33 4.03
CA THR A 10 -3.85 -15.58 4.83
C THR A 10 -3.73 -15.96 6.30
N ALA A 11 -3.85 -14.98 7.17
CA ALA A 11 -4.01 -15.16 8.61
C ALA A 11 -5.29 -14.43 9.05
N GLN A 12 -6.05 -15.05 9.95
CA GLN A 12 -7.19 -14.39 10.56
C GLN A 12 -6.72 -13.59 11.77
N THR A 13 -7.28 -12.42 11.96
CA THR A 13 -7.15 -11.60 13.15
C THR A 13 -8.50 -11.08 13.58
N GLN A 14 -8.69 -10.86 14.88
CA GLN A 14 -9.88 -10.20 15.40
C GLN A 14 -9.81 -8.67 15.29
N GLY A 15 -8.66 -8.13 14.85
CA GLY A 15 -8.44 -6.68 14.70
C GLY A 15 -8.36 -5.95 16.04
N ILE A 16 -8.09 -6.67 17.14
CA ILE A 16 -7.89 -6.07 18.46
C ILE A 16 -6.45 -5.55 18.50
N LYS A 17 -6.32 -4.24 18.76
CA LYS A 17 -5.03 -3.56 18.84
C LYS A 17 -4.10 -4.29 19.82
N GLU A 18 -2.85 -4.48 19.44
CA GLU A 18 -1.79 -5.27 20.08
C GLU A 18 -1.94 -6.79 19.92
N GLU A 19 -3.14 -7.39 19.98
CA GLU A 19 -3.34 -8.83 19.73
C GLU A 19 -3.06 -9.17 18.25
N GLU A 20 -3.38 -8.27 17.33
CA GLU A 20 -3.08 -8.41 15.91
C GLU A 20 -1.58 -8.61 15.62
N LEU A 21 -0.69 -8.15 16.51
CA LEU A 21 0.75 -8.33 16.36
C LEU A 21 1.17 -9.79 16.56
N GLU A 22 0.52 -10.50 17.47
CA GLU A 22 0.77 -11.93 17.66
C GLU A 22 0.29 -12.73 16.45
N ASP A 23 -0.88 -12.37 15.89
CA ASP A 23 -1.39 -12.97 14.65
C ASP A 23 -0.42 -12.74 13.48
N LEU A 24 0.10 -11.52 13.36
CA LEU A 24 1.09 -11.16 12.33
C LEU A 24 2.40 -11.91 12.54
N LYS A 25 2.86 -12.05 13.80
CA LYS A 25 4.05 -12.84 14.14
C LYS A 25 3.92 -14.30 13.72
N MET A 26 2.76 -14.90 13.97
CA MET A 26 2.48 -16.27 13.53
C MET A 26 2.51 -16.40 11.99
N ALA A 27 2.01 -15.38 11.28
CA ALA A 27 2.13 -15.33 9.82
C ALA A 27 3.59 -15.23 9.36
N PHE A 28 4.42 -14.43 10.04
CA PHE A 28 5.86 -14.30 9.75
C PHE A 28 6.62 -15.61 9.98
N ILE A 29 6.33 -16.31 11.09
CA ILE A 29 6.91 -17.63 11.37
C ILE A 29 6.58 -18.61 10.23
N LYS A 30 5.32 -18.64 9.81
CA LYS A 30 4.88 -19.50 8.70
C LYS A 30 5.58 -19.16 7.38
N LEU A 31 5.80 -17.87 7.09
CA LEU A 31 6.54 -17.42 5.91
C LEU A 31 7.98 -17.90 5.98
N LYS A 32 8.65 -17.76 7.14
CA LYS A 32 10.01 -18.23 7.35
C LYS A 32 10.14 -19.74 7.16
N ASP A 33 9.22 -20.52 7.70
CA ASP A 33 9.19 -21.98 7.53
C ASP A 33 9.04 -22.40 6.05
N LEU A 34 8.45 -21.52 5.22
CA LEU A 34 8.36 -21.71 3.76
C LEU A 34 9.60 -21.21 3.01
N GLY A 35 10.66 -20.76 3.71
CA GLY A 35 11.91 -20.31 3.12
C GLY A 35 11.91 -18.85 2.67
N VAL A 36 10.99 -18.02 3.13
CA VAL A 36 11.03 -16.57 2.90
C VAL A 36 12.15 -15.98 3.75
N GLU A 37 12.98 -15.13 3.15
CA GLU A 37 14.12 -14.48 3.80
C GLU A 37 13.84 -13.00 4.12
N ALA A 38 13.02 -12.34 3.31
CA ALA A 38 12.70 -10.92 3.45
C ALA A 38 11.23 -10.62 3.19
N ILE A 39 10.72 -9.55 3.82
CA ILE A 39 9.38 -9.01 3.63
C ILE A 39 9.49 -7.56 3.17
N TYR A 40 8.83 -7.24 2.06
CA TYR A 40 8.70 -5.88 1.56
C TYR A 40 7.45 -5.23 2.11
N THR A 41 7.57 -3.98 2.58
CA THR A 41 6.44 -3.17 3.07
C THR A 41 6.29 -1.91 2.25
N GLY A 42 5.07 -1.41 2.14
CA GLY A 42 4.75 -0.15 1.47
C GLY A 42 4.80 1.08 2.40
N ALA A 43 5.41 0.98 3.57
CA ALA A 43 5.46 2.09 4.52
C ALA A 43 6.21 3.30 3.96
N LEU A 44 5.57 4.50 3.97
CA LEU A 44 6.17 5.76 3.55
C LEU A 44 6.66 6.60 4.73
N TYR A 45 5.80 6.86 5.74
CA TYR A 45 6.12 7.77 6.86
C TYR A 45 5.69 7.26 8.23
N SER A 46 4.89 6.21 8.33
CA SER A 46 4.37 5.72 9.61
C SER A 46 5.44 5.00 10.44
N VAL A 47 6.18 5.75 11.25
CA VAL A 47 7.18 5.20 12.19
C VAL A 47 6.56 4.14 13.10
N TYR A 48 5.31 4.34 13.52
CA TYR A 48 4.59 3.40 14.37
C TYR A 48 4.39 2.03 13.69
N GLN A 49 3.96 2.02 12.44
CA GLN A 49 3.79 0.78 11.67
C GLN A 49 5.13 0.12 11.37
N LYS A 50 6.09 0.90 10.87
CA LYS A 50 7.41 0.41 10.48
C LYS A 50 8.13 -0.25 11.64
N SER A 51 8.25 0.43 12.80
CA SER A 51 8.98 -0.09 13.96
C SER A 51 8.40 -1.39 14.51
N ARG A 52 7.08 -1.58 14.42
CA ARG A 52 6.43 -2.82 14.85
C ARG A 52 6.72 -3.98 13.92
N ILE A 53 6.65 -3.74 12.62
CA ILE A 53 6.95 -4.77 11.62
C ILE A 53 8.44 -5.13 11.67
N GLU A 54 9.34 -4.16 11.79
CA GLU A 54 10.78 -4.40 11.95
C GLU A 54 11.08 -5.24 13.20
N LYS A 55 10.49 -4.89 14.33
CA LYS A 55 10.64 -5.67 15.56
C LYS A 55 10.18 -7.11 15.40
N LEU A 56 9.04 -7.33 14.76
CA LEU A 56 8.56 -8.70 14.48
C LEU A 56 9.48 -9.44 13.51
N GLY A 57 10.01 -8.77 12.50
CA GLY A 57 10.99 -9.32 11.59
C GLY A 57 12.25 -9.78 12.32
N ASP A 58 12.79 -8.93 13.20
CA ASP A 58 13.96 -9.24 14.02
C ASP A 58 13.71 -10.45 14.94
N GLU A 59 12.55 -10.49 15.61
CA GLU A 59 12.18 -11.60 16.49
C GLU A 59 12.07 -12.94 15.76
N VAL A 60 11.62 -12.94 14.52
CA VAL A 60 11.46 -14.14 13.69
C VAL A 60 12.71 -14.41 12.85
N GLY A 61 13.58 -13.42 12.66
CA GLY A 61 14.75 -13.47 11.80
C GLY A 61 14.39 -13.36 10.32
N LEU A 62 13.50 -12.46 9.97
CA LEU A 62 13.15 -12.04 8.61
C LEU A 62 13.63 -10.62 8.38
N GLU A 63 14.25 -10.35 7.24
CA GLU A 63 14.61 -9.00 6.85
C GLU A 63 13.36 -8.20 6.48
N ILE A 64 13.23 -6.97 6.98
CA ILE A 64 12.13 -6.07 6.62
C ILE A 64 12.68 -4.95 5.74
N ILE A 65 12.16 -4.86 4.53
CA ILE A 65 12.60 -3.90 3.51
C ILE A 65 11.45 -2.94 3.20
N SER A 66 11.69 -1.64 3.42
CA SER A 66 10.72 -0.56 3.12
C SER A 66 11.34 0.37 2.07
N PRO A 67 11.26 0.04 0.78
CA PRO A 67 12.03 0.73 -0.26
C PRO A 67 11.60 2.18 -0.45
N TYR A 68 10.37 2.53 -0.10
CA TYR A 68 9.81 3.87 -0.25
C TYR A 68 9.82 4.69 1.06
N TRP A 69 10.55 4.23 2.07
CA TRP A 69 10.62 4.94 3.34
C TRP A 69 11.21 6.34 3.18
N HIS A 70 10.43 7.37 3.53
CA HIS A 70 10.76 8.80 3.40
C HIS A 70 10.96 9.30 1.96
N VAL A 71 10.43 8.59 0.97
CA VAL A 71 10.34 9.12 -0.40
C VAL A 71 9.25 10.20 -0.44
N ASP A 72 9.49 11.27 -1.19
CA ASP A 72 8.51 12.33 -1.41
C ASP A 72 7.22 11.77 -2.04
N GLU A 73 6.06 12.19 -1.52
CA GLU A 73 4.76 11.66 -1.95
C GLU A 73 4.48 11.88 -3.43
N LEU A 74 4.85 13.05 -3.94
CA LEU A 74 4.65 13.38 -5.36
C LEU A 74 5.58 12.56 -6.25
N GLU A 75 6.84 12.39 -5.85
CA GLU A 75 7.80 11.53 -6.55
C GLU A 75 7.32 10.08 -6.57
N TYR A 76 6.86 9.56 -5.42
CA TYR A 76 6.28 8.23 -5.32
C TYR A 76 5.09 8.02 -6.27
N MET A 77 4.14 8.96 -6.29
CA MET A 77 2.96 8.87 -7.16
C MET A 77 3.34 8.91 -8.65
N LYS A 78 4.27 9.77 -9.03
CA LYS A 78 4.78 9.86 -10.41
C LYS A 78 5.55 8.60 -10.81
N GLU A 79 6.34 8.03 -9.92
CA GLU A 79 7.06 6.80 -10.18
C GLU A 79 6.10 5.64 -10.46
N ILE A 80 5.06 5.44 -9.65
CA ILE A 80 4.04 4.39 -9.86
C ILE A 80 3.39 4.53 -11.24
N VAL A 81 3.03 5.75 -11.65
CA VAL A 81 2.47 6.01 -12.99
C VAL A 81 3.49 5.73 -14.09
N SER A 82 4.73 6.19 -13.93
CA SER A 82 5.81 6.03 -14.93
C SER A 82 6.20 4.56 -15.14
N LEU A 83 6.12 3.76 -14.09
CA LEU A 83 6.34 2.31 -14.15
C LEU A 83 5.21 1.56 -14.86
N GLY A 84 4.12 2.23 -15.24
CA GLY A 84 3.00 1.67 -15.98
C GLY A 84 2.00 0.91 -15.11
N PHE A 85 1.98 1.14 -13.80
CA PHE A 85 0.88 0.64 -12.97
C PHE A 85 -0.40 1.40 -13.28
N GLU A 86 -1.49 0.67 -13.35
CA GLU A 86 -2.83 1.22 -13.42
C GLU A 86 -3.50 1.11 -12.06
N VAL A 87 -3.58 2.23 -11.38
CA VAL A 87 -4.17 2.37 -10.05
C VAL A 87 -5.45 3.19 -10.16
N ILE A 88 -6.50 2.74 -9.49
CA ILE A 88 -7.77 3.46 -9.41
C ILE A 88 -8.10 3.80 -7.96
N ILE A 89 -8.85 4.88 -7.76
CA ILE A 89 -9.40 5.24 -6.47
C ILE A 89 -10.65 4.39 -6.20
N SER A 90 -10.66 3.63 -5.12
CA SER A 90 -11.76 2.74 -4.71
C SER A 90 -12.62 3.31 -3.59
N GLY A 91 -12.10 4.28 -2.82
CA GLY A 91 -12.83 4.98 -1.76
C GLY A 91 -12.29 6.39 -1.56
N VAL A 92 -13.14 7.33 -1.14
CA VAL A 92 -12.76 8.71 -0.81
C VAL A 92 -13.35 9.09 0.54
N PHE A 93 -12.52 9.72 1.40
CA PHE A 93 -12.89 9.98 2.80
C PHE A 93 -12.48 11.38 3.28
N ALA A 94 -11.65 12.11 2.52
CA ALA A 94 -11.16 13.43 2.90
C ALA A 94 -11.93 14.56 2.23
N TYR A 95 -11.98 15.69 2.92
CA TYR A 95 -12.46 16.95 2.33
C TYR A 95 -11.59 17.33 1.12
N GLY A 96 -12.24 17.69 0.02
CA GLY A 96 -11.59 18.02 -1.26
C GLY A 96 -11.60 16.86 -2.28
N LEU A 97 -11.89 15.63 -1.84
CA LEU A 97 -12.15 14.49 -2.72
C LEU A 97 -13.65 14.15 -2.68
N ASP A 98 -14.31 14.22 -3.80
CA ASP A 98 -15.73 13.89 -3.95
C ASP A 98 -15.95 12.58 -4.73
N GLU A 99 -17.21 12.24 -4.96
CA GLU A 99 -17.59 11.00 -5.66
C GLU A 99 -17.05 10.91 -7.09
N SER A 100 -16.69 12.03 -7.73
CA SER A 100 -16.10 12.03 -9.08
C SER A 100 -14.73 11.37 -9.15
N TRP A 101 -14.08 11.22 -8.00
CA TRP A 101 -12.81 10.52 -7.87
C TRP A 101 -12.98 9.00 -7.82
N LEU A 102 -14.15 8.47 -7.49
CA LEU A 102 -14.38 7.03 -7.40
C LEU A 102 -14.24 6.36 -8.77
N GLY A 103 -13.39 5.35 -8.81
CA GLY A 103 -13.08 4.60 -10.01
C GLY A 103 -12.20 5.33 -11.02
N ARG A 104 -11.78 6.55 -10.71
CA ARG A 104 -10.85 7.33 -11.54
C ARG A 104 -9.46 6.70 -11.46
N LYS A 105 -8.82 6.61 -12.64
CA LYS A 105 -7.43 6.21 -12.73
C LYS A 105 -6.53 7.35 -12.22
N ILE A 106 -5.49 6.98 -11.48
CA ILE A 106 -4.41 7.86 -11.11
C ILE A 106 -3.43 7.90 -12.30
N ASP A 107 -3.44 9.03 -12.99
CA ASP A 107 -2.55 9.38 -14.09
C ASP A 107 -1.93 10.77 -13.82
N ASP A 108 -1.07 11.26 -14.71
CA ASP A 108 -0.41 12.58 -14.54
C ASP A 108 -1.42 13.70 -14.30
N LYS A 109 -2.55 13.68 -15.02
CA LYS A 109 -3.62 14.66 -14.84
C LYS A 109 -4.26 14.56 -13.46
N ALA A 110 -4.54 13.35 -12.97
CA ALA A 110 -5.07 13.15 -11.63
C ALA A 110 -4.08 13.61 -10.56
N ILE A 111 -2.78 13.35 -10.75
CA ILE A 111 -1.72 13.82 -9.85
C ILE A 111 -1.68 15.36 -9.80
N ASP A 112 -1.73 16.04 -10.96
CA ASP A 112 -1.74 17.50 -11.01
C ASP A 112 -2.96 18.08 -10.26
N GLU A 113 -4.14 17.48 -10.42
CA GLU A 113 -5.34 17.89 -9.68
C GLU A 113 -5.22 17.63 -8.18
N LEU A 114 -4.63 16.49 -7.76
CA LEU A 114 -4.36 16.18 -6.35
C LEU A 114 -3.40 17.21 -5.73
N VAL A 115 -2.37 17.63 -6.47
CA VAL A 115 -1.47 18.70 -6.02
C VAL A 115 -2.21 20.01 -5.77
N GLU A 116 -3.16 20.38 -6.64
CA GLU A 116 -3.97 21.59 -6.43
C GLU A 116 -4.93 21.45 -5.24
N ILE A 117 -5.46 20.25 -4.99
CA ILE A 117 -6.26 19.97 -3.79
C ILE A 117 -5.38 20.02 -2.53
N ASN A 118 -4.19 19.39 -2.57
CA ASN A 118 -3.24 19.45 -1.46
C ASN A 118 -2.91 20.89 -1.05
N LYS A 119 -2.63 21.78 -2.01
CA LYS A 119 -2.38 23.19 -1.73
C LYS A 119 -3.52 23.90 -1.02
N LYS A 120 -4.77 23.47 -1.22
CA LYS A 120 -5.97 24.10 -0.65
C LYS A 120 -6.34 23.54 0.71
N VAL A 121 -6.24 22.23 0.89
CA VAL A 121 -6.80 21.54 2.05
C VAL A 121 -5.82 20.62 2.75
N GLY A 122 -4.61 20.45 2.23
CA GLY A 122 -3.53 19.74 2.91
C GLY A 122 -3.67 18.21 2.94
N ILE A 123 -4.32 17.60 1.94
CA ILE A 123 -4.38 16.14 1.84
C ILE A 123 -2.97 15.56 1.61
N ASN A 124 -2.73 14.35 2.10
CA ASN A 124 -1.55 13.59 1.72
C ASN A 124 -1.69 13.07 0.29
N LEU A 125 -0.70 13.30 -0.59
CA LEU A 125 -0.79 12.93 -2.00
C LEU A 125 -0.78 11.41 -2.21
N ALA A 126 -0.10 10.67 -1.34
CA ALA A 126 -0.07 9.21 -1.37
C ALA A 126 -1.18 8.56 -0.53
N PHE A 127 -2.10 9.37 0.03
CA PHE A 127 -3.24 8.96 0.85
C PHE A 127 -2.88 8.24 2.16
N GLU A 128 -1.68 8.49 2.68
CA GLU A 128 -1.19 7.89 3.94
C GLU A 128 -2.00 8.33 5.18
N GLY A 129 -2.73 9.44 5.10
CA GLY A 129 -3.64 9.91 6.15
C GLY A 129 -5.05 9.29 6.09
N GLY A 130 -5.29 8.35 5.16
CA GLY A 130 -6.60 7.74 4.97
C GLY A 130 -7.57 8.59 4.13
N GLU A 131 -7.04 9.50 3.30
CA GLU A 131 -7.84 10.40 2.46
C GLU A 131 -8.60 9.64 1.37
N ALA A 132 -8.01 8.58 0.85
CA ALA A 132 -8.60 7.72 -0.15
C ALA A 132 -8.07 6.28 -0.03
N GLU A 133 -8.83 5.34 -0.55
CA GLU A 133 -8.36 3.97 -0.82
C GLU A 133 -8.09 3.79 -2.31
N THR A 134 -7.11 2.96 -2.62
CA THR A 134 -6.69 2.69 -3.99
C THR A 134 -6.65 1.19 -4.28
N LEU A 135 -6.78 0.85 -5.56
CA LEU A 135 -6.64 -0.52 -6.05
C LEU A 135 -5.78 -0.53 -7.32
N ALA A 136 -4.65 -1.23 -7.27
CA ALA A 136 -3.90 -1.53 -8.49
C ALA A 136 -4.64 -2.61 -9.29
N VAL A 137 -5.04 -2.27 -10.50
CA VAL A 137 -5.84 -3.16 -11.36
C VAL A 137 -5.01 -3.77 -12.49
N ASP A 138 -3.85 -3.17 -12.81
CA ASP A 138 -2.91 -3.66 -13.81
C ASP A 138 -1.51 -3.08 -13.57
N GLY A 139 -0.50 -3.64 -14.22
CA GLY A 139 0.87 -3.16 -14.14
C GLY A 139 1.87 -4.14 -14.74
N PRO A 140 3.16 -3.78 -14.80
CA PRO A 140 4.17 -4.57 -15.51
C PRO A 140 4.39 -5.99 -14.94
N ILE A 141 4.03 -6.22 -13.68
CA ILE A 141 4.15 -7.53 -13.03
C ILE A 141 2.86 -8.34 -13.05
N PHE A 142 1.75 -7.75 -13.52
CA PHE A 142 0.46 -8.45 -13.62
C PHE A 142 0.48 -9.46 -14.79
N LYS A 143 -0.09 -10.64 -14.56
CA LYS A 143 -0.31 -11.65 -15.60
C LYS A 143 -1.68 -11.49 -16.26
N LYS A 144 -2.61 -10.89 -15.54
CA LYS A 144 -3.93 -10.52 -16.05
C LYS A 144 -4.44 -9.27 -15.34
N ARG A 145 -5.13 -8.41 -16.09
CA ARG A 145 -5.82 -7.24 -15.53
C ARG A 145 -6.95 -7.67 -14.59
N ILE A 146 -7.14 -6.92 -13.50
CA ILE A 146 -8.32 -7.05 -12.64
C ILE A 146 -9.46 -6.25 -13.28
N ASN A 147 -10.53 -6.94 -13.69
CA ASN A 147 -11.70 -6.30 -14.25
C ASN A 147 -12.65 -5.86 -13.13
N LYS A 148 -13.13 -4.63 -13.20
CA LYS A 148 -14.23 -4.17 -12.35
C LYS A 148 -15.47 -5.01 -12.68
N LYS A 149 -16.09 -5.56 -11.66
CA LYS A 149 -17.46 -6.07 -11.77
C LYS A 149 -18.44 -4.94 -11.46
#